data_7911f4da7600f797e95e22912246fb8b
#
_entry.id   7911f4da7600f797e95e22912246fb8b
#
_cell.length_a   1.000
_cell.length_b   1.000
_cell.length_c   1.000
_cell.angle_alpha   90.00
_cell.angle_beta   90.00
_cell.angle_gamma   90.00
#
_symmetry.space_group_name_H-M   'P 1'
#
loop_
_entity.id
_entity.type
_entity.pdbx_description
1 polymer ?
#
loop_
_entity_poly.entity_id
_entity_poly.type
_entity_poly.pdbx_seq_one_letter_code
_entity_poly.pdbx_strand_id
1 'polypeptide(L)'
;MSEVSRDTMLLTTPFHSRVEAMCDLNDWGNWMGYTTPNAYFDVELEYFAVRSTTGVFDLSPMNKYRISGPDAERYLDRLVTRDVSKIGIDRVGYAIWCDDSGQVLDDGTIFRFSNNEFRLCSYQRADDWLAWNTLGFDVTVENVSDSIAALAVQGPTSCTILTLLGCHDLNQLKPFGMAHYTFEGHPLMVSRTGFTGDLGYEVWVPPETAEALWDQLFELGRDYLIKPFGSHALELARIEAGFLQANTDFMPAEDVAVSYTHLTLPTILRV
;
A
#
# COMPACT_ATOMS: atom_id res chain seq x y z
N MET A 1 -14.32 -3.57 35.45
CA MET A 1 -12.91 -3.52 35.00
C MET A 1 -12.48 -4.95 34.79
N SER A 2 -12.53 -5.42 33.57
CA SER A 2 -12.00 -6.72 33.17
C SER A 2 -11.02 -6.40 31.99
N GLU A 3 -9.75 -6.51 32.31
CA GLU A 3 -8.69 -6.53 31.28
C GLU A 3 -8.98 -7.69 30.34
N VAL A 4 -9.41 -7.38 29.14
CA VAL A 4 -9.38 -8.34 28.03
C VAL A 4 -7.96 -8.23 27.47
N SER A 5 -7.02 -8.95 28.09
CA SER A 5 -5.78 -9.34 27.43
C SER A 5 -6.16 -10.27 26.28
N ARG A 6 -6.37 -9.71 25.11
CA ARG A 6 -6.30 -10.49 23.86
C ARG A 6 -4.86 -10.43 23.41
N ASP A 7 -4.07 -11.41 23.78
CA ASP A 7 -2.90 -11.84 23.02
C ASP A 7 -3.39 -12.31 21.65
N THR A 8 -3.72 -11.36 20.80
CA THR A 8 -3.95 -11.62 19.38
C THR A 8 -2.57 -11.82 18.78
N MET A 9 -2.23 -13.08 18.52
CA MET A 9 -1.00 -13.41 17.80
C MET A 9 -1.04 -12.63 16.46
N LEU A 10 -0.04 -11.77 16.24
CA LEU A 10 0.07 -11.01 14.99
C LEU A 10 0.28 -11.98 13.83
N LEU A 11 -0.29 -11.66 12.69
CA LEU A 11 -0.08 -12.39 11.45
C LEU A 11 1.31 -12.08 10.88
N THR A 12 1.79 -12.97 10.04
CA THR A 12 3.03 -12.78 9.29
C THR A 12 2.73 -12.64 7.80
N THR A 13 3.48 -11.78 7.11
CA THR A 13 3.36 -11.61 5.67
C THR A 13 4.01 -12.77 4.90
N PRO A 14 3.74 -12.92 3.60
CA PRO A 14 4.46 -13.88 2.76
C PRO A 14 5.98 -13.64 2.66
N PHE A 15 6.46 -12.44 2.99
CA PHE A 15 7.89 -12.10 3.01
C PHE A 15 8.52 -12.25 4.39
N HIS A 16 7.76 -12.59 5.43
CA HIS A 16 8.19 -12.47 6.82
C HIS A 16 9.51 -13.19 7.12
N SER A 17 9.72 -14.40 6.62
CA SER A 17 10.96 -15.14 6.85
C SER A 17 12.21 -14.39 6.36
N ARG A 18 12.09 -13.67 5.25
CA ARG A 18 13.16 -12.86 4.65
C ARG A 18 13.33 -11.53 5.36
N VAL A 19 12.22 -10.92 5.75
CA VAL A 19 12.17 -9.69 6.55
C VAL A 19 12.83 -9.92 7.90
N GLU A 20 12.46 -10.99 8.61
CA GLU A 20 13.02 -11.36 9.91
C GLU A 20 14.52 -11.61 9.83
N ALA A 21 14.97 -12.35 8.79
CA ALA A 21 16.39 -12.68 8.59
C ALA A 21 17.29 -11.45 8.35
N MET A 22 16.72 -10.31 7.98
CA MET A 22 17.43 -9.05 7.73
C MET A 22 17.21 -8.00 8.84
N CYS A 23 16.36 -8.28 9.84
CA CYS A 23 16.01 -7.34 10.90
C CYS A 23 16.95 -7.47 12.11
N ASP A 24 18.05 -6.73 12.09
CA ASP A 24 19.08 -6.77 13.16
C ASP A 24 18.61 -6.11 14.45
N LEU A 25 17.75 -5.07 14.36
CA LEU A 25 17.31 -4.30 15.52
C LEU A 25 16.21 -4.99 16.33
N ASN A 26 15.51 -5.96 15.76
CA ASN A 26 14.34 -6.59 16.38
C ASN A 26 13.27 -5.56 16.82
N ASP A 27 13.13 -4.47 16.05
CA ASP A 27 12.16 -3.40 16.27
C ASP A 27 10.94 -3.62 15.37
N TRP A 28 9.86 -4.12 15.97
CA TRP A 28 8.66 -4.56 15.25
C TRP A 28 7.45 -3.73 15.65
N GLY A 29 6.63 -3.43 14.65
CA GLY A 29 5.34 -2.79 14.77
C GLY A 29 4.18 -3.71 14.38
N ASN A 30 2.98 -3.14 14.46
CA ASN A 30 1.75 -3.77 14.00
C ASN A 30 1.13 -2.90 12.90
N TRP A 31 0.99 -3.48 11.71
CA TRP A 31 0.24 -2.85 10.63
C TRP A 31 -0.92 -3.78 10.21
N MET A 32 -2.15 -3.35 10.51
CA MET A 32 -3.39 -4.08 10.18
C MET A 32 -3.42 -5.54 10.64
N GLY A 33 -2.82 -5.82 11.82
CA GLY A 33 -2.76 -7.15 12.40
C GLY A 33 -1.55 -7.98 11.98
N TYR A 34 -0.68 -7.45 11.12
CA TYR A 34 0.57 -8.08 10.73
C TYR A 34 1.74 -7.50 11.52
N THR A 35 2.71 -8.37 11.85
CA THR A 35 4.00 -7.90 12.37
C THR A 35 4.85 -7.36 11.22
N THR A 36 5.35 -6.14 11.37
CA THR A 36 6.16 -5.44 10.36
C THR A 36 7.34 -4.74 11.03
N PRO A 37 8.52 -4.65 10.40
CA PRO A 37 9.65 -3.95 11.00
C PRO A 37 9.44 -2.44 11.01
N ASN A 38 9.70 -1.81 12.16
CA ASN A 38 9.82 -0.36 12.26
C ASN A 38 11.16 0.12 11.70
N ALA A 39 12.22 -0.65 11.96
CA ALA A 39 13.55 -0.47 11.39
C ALA A 39 14.28 -1.80 11.32
N TYR A 40 15.12 -1.98 10.31
CA TYR A 40 15.93 -3.19 10.12
C TYR A 40 17.30 -3.09 10.80
N PHE A 41 18.03 -1.99 10.60
CA PHE A 41 19.39 -1.80 11.10
C PHE A 41 19.71 -0.37 11.51
N ASP A 42 19.36 0.64 10.72
CA ASP A 42 19.60 2.06 11.01
C ASP A 42 18.67 2.91 10.15
N VAL A 43 17.82 3.70 10.80
CA VAL A 43 16.76 4.48 10.13
C VAL A 43 17.31 5.46 9.10
N GLU A 44 18.45 6.13 9.39
CA GLU A 44 19.07 7.08 8.48
C GLU A 44 19.62 6.39 7.23
N LEU A 45 20.29 5.23 7.41
CA LEU A 45 20.82 4.47 6.29
C LEU A 45 19.71 3.85 5.44
N GLU A 46 18.61 3.42 6.05
CA GLU A 46 17.42 2.95 5.36
C GLU A 46 16.78 4.10 4.55
N TYR A 47 16.62 5.26 5.16
CA TYR A 47 16.13 6.46 4.49
C TYR A 47 17.04 6.87 3.31
N PHE A 48 18.37 6.88 3.50
CA PHE A 48 19.30 7.18 2.42
C PHE A 48 19.30 6.14 1.31
N ALA A 49 18.97 4.88 1.59
CA ALA A 49 18.79 3.89 0.52
C ALA A 49 17.64 4.29 -0.40
N VAL A 50 16.52 4.74 0.14
CA VAL A 50 15.38 5.26 -0.64
C VAL A 50 15.77 6.47 -1.49
N ARG A 51 16.57 7.39 -0.94
CA ARG A 51 16.96 8.65 -1.62
C ARG A 51 18.08 8.48 -2.65
N SER A 52 19.00 7.53 -2.44
CA SER A 52 20.26 7.47 -3.20
C SER A 52 20.45 6.20 -4.01
N THR A 53 19.78 5.11 -3.63
CA THR A 53 19.92 3.78 -4.24
C THR A 53 18.55 3.13 -4.46
N THR A 54 18.23 2.07 -3.72
CA THR A 54 16.92 1.43 -3.72
C THR A 54 16.58 0.87 -2.35
N GLY A 55 15.44 1.30 -1.81
CA GLY A 55 14.81 0.70 -0.64
C GLY A 55 13.68 -0.27 -1.03
N VAL A 56 13.50 -1.31 -0.24
CA VAL A 56 12.39 -2.28 -0.38
C VAL A 56 11.58 -2.32 0.91
N PHE A 57 10.26 -2.13 0.79
CA PHE A 57 9.32 -2.15 1.90
C PHE A 57 8.19 -3.15 1.62
N ASP A 58 7.81 -3.94 2.63
CA ASP A 58 6.73 -4.91 2.52
C ASP A 58 5.36 -4.22 2.65
N LEU A 59 4.61 -4.18 1.54
CA LEU A 59 3.27 -3.62 1.45
C LEU A 59 2.16 -4.68 1.63
N SER A 60 2.50 -5.93 1.90
CA SER A 60 1.51 -7.01 1.97
C SER A 60 0.41 -6.78 3.00
N PRO A 61 0.63 -6.08 4.14
CA PRO A 61 -0.43 -5.80 5.11
C PRO A 61 -1.54 -4.86 4.60
N MET A 62 -1.28 -4.07 3.54
CA MET A 62 -2.28 -3.16 2.98
C MET A 62 -3.54 -3.91 2.54
N ASN A 63 -4.72 -3.37 2.86
CA ASN A 63 -5.97 -3.99 2.44
C ASN A 63 -6.19 -3.85 0.93
N LYS A 64 -6.69 -4.91 0.30
CA LYS A 64 -6.90 -5.00 -1.15
C LYS A 64 -8.28 -5.58 -1.42
N TYR A 65 -9.11 -4.81 -2.11
CA TYR A 65 -10.46 -5.21 -2.47
C TYR A 65 -10.60 -5.29 -3.98
N ARG A 66 -10.94 -6.46 -4.49
CA ARG A 66 -11.35 -6.64 -5.87
C ARG A 66 -12.78 -6.19 -6.01
N ILE A 67 -13.04 -5.30 -6.95
CA ILE A 67 -14.37 -4.74 -7.23
C ILE A 67 -14.66 -5.03 -8.69
N SER A 68 -15.68 -5.86 -8.95
CA SER A 68 -15.99 -6.34 -10.29
C SER A 68 -17.47 -6.39 -10.55
N GLY A 69 -17.86 -6.17 -11.80
CA GLY A 69 -19.25 -6.20 -12.25
C GLY A 69 -19.59 -5.05 -13.19
N PRO A 70 -20.76 -5.12 -13.84
CA PRO A 70 -21.20 -4.08 -14.79
C PRO A 70 -21.27 -2.67 -14.21
N ASP A 71 -21.56 -2.56 -12.91
CA ASP A 71 -21.69 -1.29 -12.20
C ASP A 71 -20.43 -0.91 -11.38
N ALA A 72 -19.30 -1.62 -11.52
CA ALA A 72 -18.11 -1.40 -10.70
C ALA A 72 -17.57 0.05 -10.76
N GLU A 73 -17.53 0.66 -11.95
CA GLU A 73 -17.13 2.06 -12.12
C GLU A 73 -18.10 3.02 -11.40
N ARG A 74 -19.40 2.85 -11.62
CA ARG A 74 -20.43 3.70 -11.00
C ARG A 74 -20.47 3.55 -9.48
N TYR A 75 -20.26 2.34 -8.98
CA TYR A 75 -20.16 2.04 -7.56
C TYR A 75 -18.98 2.79 -6.94
N LEU A 76 -17.79 2.66 -7.52
CA LEU A 76 -16.61 3.37 -7.04
C LEU A 76 -16.76 4.89 -7.13
N ASP A 77 -17.30 5.39 -8.24
CA ASP A 77 -17.51 6.83 -8.45
C ASP A 77 -18.47 7.46 -7.42
N ARG A 78 -19.40 6.66 -6.89
CA ARG A 78 -20.25 7.08 -5.78
C ARG A 78 -19.51 7.13 -4.44
N LEU A 79 -18.54 6.24 -4.21
CA LEU A 79 -17.90 6.07 -2.92
C LEU A 79 -16.77 7.07 -2.67
N VAL A 80 -16.06 7.47 -3.73
CA VAL A 80 -14.85 8.27 -3.60
C VAL A 80 -15.06 9.70 -4.10
N THR A 81 -14.23 10.61 -3.64
CA THR A 81 -14.29 12.03 -4.03
C THR A 81 -13.69 12.31 -5.42
N ARG A 82 -13.18 11.28 -6.09
CA ARG A 82 -12.56 11.37 -7.41
C ARG A 82 -13.51 10.86 -8.50
N ASP A 83 -13.48 11.49 -9.67
CA ASP A 83 -14.12 10.99 -10.89
C ASP A 83 -13.35 9.74 -11.40
N VAL A 84 -13.92 8.55 -11.12
CA VAL A 84 -13.29 7.25 -11.43
C VAL A 84 -13.26 6.99 -12.94
N SER A 85 -14.20 7.56 -13.70
CA SER A 85 -14.24 7.42 -15.16
C SER A 85 -12.99 7.98 -15.86
N LYS A 86 -12.26 8.88 -15.20
CA LYS A 86 -10.99 9.45 -15.69
C LYS A 86 -9.78 8.59 -15.42
N ILE A 87 -9.91 7.50 -14.68
CA ILE A 87 -8.84 6.52 -14.52
C ILE A 87 -8.87 5.60 -15.74
N GLY A 88 -7.87 5.67 -16.60
CA GLY A 88 -7.77 4.80 -17.77
C GLY A 88 -7.48 3.33 -17.39
N ILE A 89 -7.68 2.40 -18.31
CA ILE A 89 -7.24 1.00 -18.15
C ILE A 89 -5.71 0.97 -17.99
N ASP A 90 -5.21 0.06 -17.16
CA ASP A 90 -3.80 -0.04 -16.73
C ASP A 90 -3.27 1.24 -16.07
N ARG A 91 -4.17 1.94 -15.37
CA ARG A 91 -3.83 3.14 -14.59
C ARG A 91 -4.27 3.00 -13.14
N VAL A 92 -3.57 3.72 -12.28
CA VAL A 92 -3.88 3.88 -10.86
C VAL A 92 -4.40 5.29 -10.61
N GLY A 93 -5.36 5.45 -9.71
CA GLY A 93 -5.84 6.75 -9.25
C GLY A 93 -5.81 6.81 -7.73
N TYR A 94 -5.22 7.86 -7.16
CA TYR A 94 -5.37 8.14 -5.74
C TYR A 94 -6.77 8.68 -5.47
N ALA A 95 -7.41 8.26 -4.39
CA ALA A 95 -8.75 8.64 -4.02
C ALA A 95 -8.90 8.76 -2.50
N ILE A 96 -9.84 9.59 -2.09
CA ILE A 96 -10.26 9.79 -0.70
C ILE A 96 -11.75 9.45 -0.65
N TRP A 97 -12.22 8.86 0.44
CA TRP A 97 -13.64 8.67 0.67
C TRP A 97 -14.06 9.18 2.05
N CYS A 98 -15.32 9.57 2.14
CA CYS A 98 -15.88 10.24 3.28
C CYS A 98 -17.18 9.58 3.72
N ASP A 99 -17.59 9.84 4.95
CA ASP A 99 -18.94 9.55 5.44
C ASP A 99 -19.98 10.54 4.86
N ASP A 100 -21.25 10.34 5.21
CA ASP A 100 -22.36 11.20 4.78
C ASP A 100 -22.28 12.64 5.30
N SER A 101 -21.43 12.89 6.30
CA SER A 101 -21.17 14.22 6.86
C SER A 101 -19.98 14.91 6.18
N GLY A 102 -19.32 14.24 5.24
CA GLY A 102 -18.13 14.73 4.55
C GLY A 102 -16.83 14.60 5.35
N GLN A 103 -16.83 13.81 6.43
CA GLN A 103 -15.62 13.51 7.19
C GLN A 103 -14.85 12.37 6.53
N VAL A 104 -13.53 12.49 6.48
CA VAL A 104 -12.67 11.49 5.84
C VAL A 104 -12.71 10.17 6.61
N LEU A 105 -13.06 9.09 5.94
CA LEU A 105 -12.98 7.73 6.44
C LEU A 105 -11.57 7.15 6.22
N ASP A 106 -11.08 7.23 5.00
CA ASP A 106 -9.74 6.77 4.63
C ASP A 106 -9.36 7.32 3.26
N ASP A 107 -8.14 7.02 2.83
CA ASP A 107 -7.63 7.27 1.49
C ASP A 107 -6.96 6.01 0.91
N GLY A 108 -6.67 6.04 -0.38
CA GLY A 108 -6.04 4.90 -1.01
C GLY A 108 -5.89 5.01 -2.52
N THR A 109 -5.67 3.88 -3.15
CA THR A 109 -5.42 3.79 -4.58
C THR A 109 -6.43 2.87 -5.27
N ILE A 110 -6.92 3.32 -6.43
CA ILE A 110 -7.81 2.56 -7.31
C ILE A 110 -7.02 2.14 -8.54
N PHE A 111 -6.84 0.85 -8.72
CA PHE A 111 -6.24 0.22 -9.89
C PHE A 111 -7.37 -0.17 -10.85
N ARG A 112 -7.29 0.24 -12.10
CA ARG A 112 -8.28 -0.12 -13.13
C ARG A 112 -7.70 -1.15 -14.10
N PHE A 113 -8.20 -2.38 -14.04
CA PHE A 113 -7.76 -3.49 -14.92
C PHE A 113 -8.58 -3.58 -16.20
N SER A 114 -9.86 -3.25 -16.11
CA SER A 114 -10.77 -3.26 -17.25
C SER A 114 -11.91 -2.26 -17.04
N ASN A 115 -12.91 -2.27 -17.91
CA ASN A 115 -14.11 -1.45 -17.69
C ASN A 115 -14.92 -1.89 -16.47
N ASN A 116 -14.83 -3.17 -16.10
CA ASN A 116 -15.68 -3.79 -15.08
C ASN A 116 -14.85 -4.42 -13.94
N GLU A 117 -13.56 -4.15 -13.86
CA GLU A 117 -12.69 -4.72 -12.84
C GLU A 117 -11.68 -3.70 -12.31
N PHE A 118 -11.72 -3.53 -10.99
CA PHE A 118 -10.88 -2.60 -10.25
C PHE A 118 -10.31 -3.29 -9.00
N ARG A 119 -9.24 -2.69 -8.46
CA ARG A 119 -8.77 -2.98 -7.11
C ARG A 119 -8.70 -1.69 -6.34
N LEU A 120 -9.36 -1.64 -5.19
CA LEU A 120 -9.19 -0.59 -4.20
C LEU A 120 -8.16 -1.08 -3.17
N CYS A 121 -7.13 -0.29 -2.92
CA CYS A 121 -6.18 -0.52 -1.84
C CYS A 121 -6.31 0.59 -0.81
N SER A 122 -6.35 0.23 0.48
CA SER A 122 -6.57 1.15 1.60
C SER A 122 -5.67 0.81 2.78
N TYR A 123 -5.45 1.81 3.64
CA TYR A 123 -4.76 1.59 4.90
C TYR A 123 -5.67 0.87 5.90
N GLN A 124 -6.92 1.33 6.06
CA GLN A 124 -7.90 0.76 6.98
C GLN A 124 -8.71 -0.37 6.34
N ARG A 125 -9.25 -1.26 7.19
CA ARG A 125 -10.25 -2.24 6.75
C ARG A 125 -11.57 -1.53 6.48
N ALA A 126 -12.15 -1.82 5.33
CA ALA A 126 -13.40 -1.22 4.87
C ALA A 126 -14.45 -2.26 4.44
N ASP A 127 -14.33 -3.52 4.91
CA ASP A 127 -15.17 -4.64 4.45
C ASP A 127 -16.66 -4.33 4.59
N ASP A 128 -17.10 -3.91 5.78
CA ASP A 128 -18.51 -3.63 6.05
C ASP A 128 -19.02 -2.40 5.27
N TRP A 129 -18.22 -1.34 5.26
CA TRP A 129 -18.57 -0.11 4.54
C TRP A 129 -18.71 -0.34 3.03
N LEU A 130 -17.76 -1.08 2.44
CA LEU A 130 -17.82 -1.45 1.03
C LEU A 130 -19.03 -2.35 0.75
N ALA A 131 -19.28 -3.37 1.59
CA ALA A 131 -20.40 -4.29 1.42
C ALA A 131 -21.76 -3.57 1.51
N TRP A 132 -21.94 -2.66 2.46
CA TRP A 132 -23.20 -1.92 2.64
C TRP A 132 -23.52 -1.00 1.46
N ASN A 133 -22.52 -0.44 0.82
CA ASN A 133 -22.67 0.44 -0.30
C ASN A 133 -22.93 -0.28 -1.64
N THR A 134 -22.95 -1.61 -1.70
CA THR A 134 -23.28 -2.36 -2.93
C THR A 134 -24.77 -2.31 -3.27
N LEU A 135 -25.63 -1.88 -2.34
CA LEU A 135 -27.07 -1.86 -2.54
C LEU A 135 -27.46 -1.00 -3.75
N GLY A 136 -28.12 -1.62 -4.72
CA GLY A 136 -28.56 -0.97 -5.97
C GLY A 136 -27.53 -0.96 -7.10
N PHE A 137 -26.40 -1.69 -6.93
CA PHE A 137 -25.39 -1.89 -7.96
C PHE A 137 -25.21 -3.37 -8.28
N ASP A 138 -25.02 -3.69 -9.55
CA ASP A 138 -24.57 -5.02 -10.00
C ASP A 138 -23.05 -5.10 -9.92
N VAL A 139 -22.56 -5.31 -8.68
CA VAL A 139 -21.15 -5.32 -8.33
C VAL A 139 -20.84 -6.41 -7.30
N THR A 140 -19.68 -7.02 -7.43
CA THR A 140 -19.10 -7.91 -6.42
C THR A 140 -17.87 -7.24 -5.81
N VAL A 141 -17.83 -7.20 -4.47
CA VAL A 141 -16.68 -6.74 -3.70
C VAL A 141 -16.10 -7.93 -2.95
N GLU A 142 -14.81 -8.17 -3.14
CA GLU A 142 -14.10 -9.30 -2.58
C GLU A 142 -12.80 -8.83 -1.93
N ASN A 143 -12.60 -9.17 -0.64
CA ASN A 143 -11.33 -8.92 0.03
C ASN A 143 -10.30 -9.95 -0.46
N VAL A 144 -9.27 -9.46 -1.16
CA VAL A 144 -8.20 -10.27 -1.75
C VAL A 144 -6.84 -9.98 -1.10
N SER A 145 -6.84 -9.40 0.09
CA SER A 145 -5.62 -8.97 0.79
C SER A 145 -4.62 -10.12 0.95
N ASP A 146 -5.10 -11.28 1.38
CA ASP A 146 -4.26 -12.45 1.63
C ASP A 146 -3.82 -13.19 0.35
N SER A 147 -4.42 -12.86 -0.78
CA SER A 147 -4.12 -13.49 -2.08
C SER A 147 -3.05 -12.75 -2.87
N ILE A 148 -2.55 -11.63 -2.37
CA ILE A 148 -1.61 -10.77 -3.09
C ILE A 148 -0.54 -10.26 -2.14
N ALA A 149 0.70 -10.70 -2.37
CA ALA A 149 1.89 -10.14 -1.76
C ALA A 149 2.36 -8.90 -2.55
N ALA A 150 2.89 -7.90 -1.84
CA ALA A 150 3.33 -6.67 -2.49
C ALA A 150 4.58 -6.08 -1.84
N LEU A 151 5.48 -5.55 -2.67
CA LEU A 151 6.67 -4.80 -2.26
C LEU A 151 6.67 -3.41 -2.86
N ALA A 152 7.00 -2.40 -2.08
CA ALA A 152 7.45 -1.11 -2.59
C ALA A 152 8.96 -1.18 -2.87
N VAL A 153 9.37 -0.90 -4.10
CA VAL A 153 10.77 -0.86 -4.57
C VAL A 153 11.05 0.59 -4.97
N GLN A 154 11.62 1.36 -4.05
CA GLN A 154 11.66 2.81 -4.12
C GLN A 154 13.10 3.33 -4.16
N GLY A 155 13.36 4.31 -5.01
CA GLY A 155 14.65 4.98 -5.13
C GLY A 155 15.20 5.02 -6.56
N PRO A 156 16.28 5.79 -6.79
CA PRO A 156 16.79 6.09 -8.15
C PRO A 156 17.18 4.86 -8.97
N THR A 157 17.64 3.77 -8.35
CA THR A 157 18.09 2.56 -9.06
C THR A 157 17.00 1.49 -9.17
N SER A 158 15.79 1.73 -8.65
CA SER A 158 14.66 0.78 -8.65
C SER A 158 14.29 0.30 -10.05
N CYS A 159 14.23 1.22 -11.03
CA CYS A 159 13.96 0.87 -12.43
C CYS A 159 14.99 -0.10 -13.00
N THR A 160 16.26 0.11 -12.69
CA THR A 160 17.36 -0.75 -13.17
C THR A 160 17.25 -2.15 -12.59
N ILE A 161 17.03 -2.28 -11.29
CA ILE A 161 16.90 -3.58 -10.62
C ILE A 161 15.69 -4.35 -11.16
N LEU A 162 14.54 -3.71 -11.30
CA LEU A 162 13.36 -4.34 -11.87
C LEU A 162 13.52 -4.72 -13.34
N THR A 163 14.31 -3.95 -14.11
CA THR A 163 14.66 -4.31 -15.49
C THR A 163 15.53 -5.56 -15.52
N LEU A 164 16.49 -5.70 -14.61
CA LEU A 164 17.30 -6.92 -14.46
C LEU A 164 16.44 -8.13 -14.04
N LEU A 165 15.41 -7.92 -13.24
CA LEU A 165 14.41 -8.95 -12.89
C LEU A 165 13.59 -9.44 -14.10
N GLY A 166 13.63 -8.71 -15.23
CA GLY A 166 12.87 -9.03 -16.44
C GLY A 166 11.69 -8.10 -16.72
N CYS A 167 11.49 -7.06 -15.91
CA CYS A 167 10.46 -6.05 -16.14
C CYS A 167 10.96 -5.00 -17.14
N HIS A 168 10.90 -5.32 -18.43
CA HIS A 168 11.40 -4.45 -19.48
C HIS A 168 10.50 -3.23 -19.72
N ASP A 169 11.07 -2.15 -20.29
CA ASP A 169 10.36 -0.91 -20.65
C ASP A 169 9.74 -0.11 -19.50
N LEU A 170 10.08 -0.42 -18.23
CA LEU A 170 9.61 0.33 -17.07
C LEU A 170 9.98 1.82 -17.09
N ASN A 171 11.07 2.18 -17.75
CA ASN A 171 11.47 3.57 -17.94
C ASN A 171 10.46 4.38 -18.78
N GLN A 172 9.64 3.70 -19.60
CA GLN A 172 8.57 4.31 -20.40
C GLN A 172 7.23 4.36 -19.64
N LEU A 173 7.09 3.58 -18.55
CA LEU A 173 5.89 3.57 -17.75
C LEU A 173 5.67 4.94 -17.11
N LYS A 174 4.53 5.56 -17.40
CA LYS A 174 4.20 6.87 -16.84
C LYS A 174 3.84 6.75 -15.35
N PRO A 175 4.03 7.81 -14.53
CA PRO A 175 3.51 7.84 -13.17
C PRO A 175 2.05 7.39 -13.11
N PHE A 176 1.70 6.59 -12.12
CA PHE A 176 0.39 5.94 -11.98
C PHE A 176 0.02 4.99 -13.14
N GLY A 177 0.99 4.49 -13.89
CA GLY A 177 0.79 3.42 -14.87
C GLY A 177 1.01 2.05 -14.25
N MET A 178 0.43 1.01 -14.86
CA MET A 178 0.66 -0.38 -14.55
C MET A 178 1.26 -1.11 -15.75
N ALA A 179 2.05 -2.14 -15.48
CA ALA A 179 2.58 -3.05 -16.48
C ALA A 179 2.53 -4.49 -15.94
N HIS A 180 2.32 -5.44 -16.83
CA HIS A 180 2.13 -6.84 -16.48
C HIS A 180 3.27 -7.68 -17.04
N TYR A 181 3.85 -8.52 -16.20
CA TYR A 181 4.98 -9.40 -16.49
C TYR A 181 4.69 -10.81 -15.97
N THR A 182 5.65 -11.69 -16.15
CA THR A 182 5.65 -13.04 -15.59
C THR A 182 6.94 -13.25 -14.82
N PHE A 183 6.83 -13.78 -13.62
CA PHE A 183 7.93 -14.16 -12.76
C PHE A 183 7.78 -15.62 -12.36
N GLU A 184 8.76 -16.47 -12.71
CA GLU A 184 8.71 -17.93 -12.45
C GLU A 184 7.42 -18.63 -12.91
N GLY A 185 6.85 -18.15 -14.03
CA GLY A 185 5.60 -18.69 -14.55
C GLY A 185 4.32 -18.14 -13.91
N HIS A 186 4.42 -17.29 -12.93
CA HIS A 186 3.30 -16.63 -12.23
C HIS A 186 3.14 -15.17 -12.69
N PRO A 187 1.93 -14.59 -12.56
CA PRO A 187 1.72 -13.18 -12.87
C PRO A 187 2.51 -12.28 -11.92
N LEU A 188 3.16 -11.27 -12.49
CA LEU A 188 3.81 -10.18 -11.77
C LEU A 188 3.28 -8.87 -12.35
N MET A 189 2.71 -8.02 -11.51
CA MET A 189 2.29 -6.68 -11.89
C MET A 189 3.21 -5.65 -11.26
N VAL A 190 3.56 -4.62 -12.02
CA VAL A 190 4.32 -3.46 -11.53
C VAL A 190 3.49 -2.21 -11.73
N SER A 191 3.29 -1.42 -10.69
CA SER A 191 2.75 -0.07 -10.79
C SER A 191 3.82 0.97 -10.53
N ARG A 192 3.82 2.07 -11.29
CA ARG A 192 4.68 3.22 -11.01
C ARG A 192 4.01 4.13 -9.99
N THR A 193 3.96 3.62 -8.77
CA THR A 193 3.39 4.22 -7.57
C THR A 193 4.37 4.10 -6.41
N GLY A 194 4.17 4.87 -5.35
CA GLY A 194 4.97 4.82 -4.15
C GLY A 194 4.58 5.91 -3.17
N PHE A 195 5.07 5.78 -1.96
CA PHE A 195 4.75 6.68 -0.84
C PHE A 195 5.99 7.41 -0.29
N THR A 196 7.03 7.54 -1.11
CA THR A 196 8.32 8.13 -0.71
C THR A 196 8.63 9.49 -1.37
N GLY A 197 7.86 9.87 -2.40
CA GLY A 197 8.10 11.08 -3.18
C GLY A 197 9.20 10.96 -4.24
N ASP A 198 9.96 9.87 -4.23
CA ASP A 198 10.99 9.57 -5.22
C ASP A 198 10.49 8.64 -6.34
N LEU A 199 11.38 8.40 -7.31
CA LEU A 199 11.15 7.34 -8.29
C LEU A 199 10.98 6.02 -7.58
N GLY A 200 9.91 5.31 -7.90
CA GLY A 200 9.65 4.01 -7.32
C GLY A 200 8.54 3.27 -8.02
N TYR A 201 8.44 2.01 -7.65
CA TYR A 201 7.46 1.08 -8.18
C TYR A 201 6.92 0.24 -7.03
N GLU A 202 5.71 -0.27 -7.21
CA GLU A 202 5.14 -1.32 -6.37
C GLU A 202 5.01 -2.58 -7.20
N VAL A 203 5.45 -3.69 -6.64
CA VAL A 203 5.49 -5.01 -7.30
C VAL A 203 4.51 -5.91 -6.59
N TRP A 204 3.62 -6.54 -7.35
CA TRP A 204 2.49 -7.32 -6.88
C TRP A 204 2.56 -8.73 -7.44
N VAL A 205 2.55 -9.74 -6.57
CA VAL A 205 2.70 -11.16 -6.94
C VAL A 205 1.77 -12.05 -6.11
N PRO A 206 1.51 -13.28 -6.54
CA PRO A 206 0.90 -14.29 -5.68
C PRO A 206 1.81 -14.60 -4.47
N PRO A 207 1.24 -14.91 -3.28
CA PRO A 207 2.01 -15.14 -2.05
C PRO A 207 3.08 -16.25 -2.17
N GLU A 208 2.79 -17.29 -2.95
CA GLU A 208 3.69 -18.43 -3.16
C GLU A 208 5.01 -18.08 -3.86
N THR A 209 5.08 -16.93 -4.54
CA THR A 209 6.31 -16.47 -5.21
C THR A 209 7.04 -15.39 -4.41
N ALA A 210 6.53 -14.99 -3.25
CA ALA A 210 7.02 -13.85 -2.49
C ALA A 210 8.50 -14.00 -2.08
N GLU A 211 8.86 -15.13 -1.49
CA GLU A 211 10.25 -15.37 -1.04
C GLU A 211 11.23 -15.38 -2.21
N ALA A 212 10.88 -16.05 -3.31
CA ALA A 212 11.72 -16.08 -4.51
C ALA A 212 11.91 -14.67 -5.12
N LEU A 213 10.84 -13.86 -5.14
CA LEU A 213 10.91 -12.47 -5.59
C LEU A 213 11.87 -11.65 -4.71
N TRP A 214 11.77 -11.77 -3.38
CA TRP A 214 12.65 -11.09 -2.44
C TRP A 214 14.11 -11.47 -2.68
N ASP A 215 14.40 -12.78 -2.70
CA ASP A 215 15.74 -13.30 -2.87
C ASP A 215 16.37 -12.81 -4.18
N GLN A 216 15.62 -12.84 -5.27
CA GLN A 216 16.11 -12.40 -6.58
C GLN A 216 16.29 -10.89 -6.66
N LEU A 217 15.40 -10.09 -6.05
CA LEU A 217 15.57 -8.63 -5.99
C LEU A 217 16.84 -8.24 -5.25
N PHE A 218 17.12 -8.87 -4.09
CA PHE A 218 18.31 -8.58 -3.30
C PHE A 218 19.59 -9.11 -3.94
N GLU A 219 19.55 -10.21 -4.68
CA GLU A 219 20.68 -10.70 -5.48
C GLU A 219 21.03 -9.74 -6.62
N LEU A 220 20.04 -9.37 -7.45
CA LEU A 220 20.21 -8.47 -8.59
C LEU A 220 20.54 -7.03 -8.15
N GLY A 221 20.03 -6.62 -7.01
CA GLY A 221 20.22 -5.29 -6.43
C GLY A 221 21.51 -5.11 -5.63
N ARG A 222 22.30 -6.17 -5.42
CA ARG A 222 23.52 -6.13 -4.58
C ARG A 222 24.49 -5.05 -5.01
N ASP A 223 24.80 -4.98 -6.29
CA ASP A 223 25.73 -3.98 -6.84
C ASP A 223 25.14 -2.57 -6.88
N TYR A 224 23.83 -2.45 -6.68
CA TYR A 224 23.08 -1.19 -6.59
C TYR A 224 22.78 -0.79 -5.14
N LEU A 225 23.38 -1.49 -4.16
CA LEU A 225 23.23 -1.22 -2.73
C LEU A 225 21.78 -1.24 -2.24
N ILE A 226 20.98 -2.17 -2.79
CA ILE A 226 19.59 -2.38 -2.36
C ILE A 226 19.55 -2.70 -0.85
N LYS A 227 18.58 -2.13 -0.15
CA LYS A 227 18.37 -2.35 1.28
C LYS A 227 16.89 -2.50 1.60
N PRO A 228 16.51 -3.31 2.61
CA PRO A 228 15.18 -3.20 3.17
C PRO A 228 15.07 -1.89 3.96
N PHE A 229 13.85 -1.38 4.12
CA PHE A 229 13.59 -0.25 5.01
C PHE A 229 12.27 -0.43 5.75
N GLY A 230 12.21 0.06 6.98
CA GLY A 230 11.06 -0.04 7.86
C GLY A 230 10.16 1.19 7.84
N SER A 231 9.12 1.15 8.70
CA SER A 231 8.11 2.21 8.78
C SER A 231 8.69 3.55 9.21
N HIS A 232 9.77 3.59 10.03
CA HIS A 232 10.38 4.86 10.43
C HIS A 232 11.05 5.58 9.25
N ALA A 233 11.75 4.88 8.38
CA ALA A 233 12.34 5.46 7.18
C ALA A 233 11.26 5.86 6.15
N LEU A 234 10.18 5.07 6.03
CA LEU A 234 9.02 5.43 5.21
C LEU A 234 8.37 6.73 5.69
N GLU A 235 8.21 6.87 7.02
CA GLU A 235 7.63 8.05 7.65
C GLU A 235 8.43 9.33 7.32
N LEU A 236 9.75 9.27 7.41
CA LEU A 236 10.61 10.40 7.02
C LEU A 236 10.42 10.76 5.54
N ALA A 237 10.44 9.75 4.66
CA ALA A 237 10.35 9.96 3.24
C ALA A 237 8.98 10.55 2.81
N ARG A 238 7.87 10.04 3.36
CA ARG A 238 6.53 10.51 3.01
C ARG A 238 6.24 11.92 3.52
N ILE A 239 6.75 12.28 4.73
CA ILE A 239 6.61 13.63 5.29
C ILE A 239 7.32 14.66 4.41
N GLU A 240 8.53 14.38 3.97
CA GLU A 240 9.24 15.26 3.02
C GLU A 240 8.51 15.42 1.69
N ALA A 241 7.83 14.35 1.23
CA ALA A 241 7.01 14.38 0.03
C ALA A 241 5.68 15.14 0.22
N GLY A 242 5.30 15.41 1.47
CA GLY A 242 4.01 16.03 1.81
C GLY A 242 2.83 15.08 1.69
N PHE A 243 3.05 13.76 1.76
CA PHE A 243 1.98 12.77 1.70
C PHE A 243 1.35 12.58 3.07
N LEU A 244 0.04 12.69 3.13
CA LEU A 244 -0.75 12.47 4.35
C LEU A 244 -0.94 10.97 4.60
N GLN A 245 -1.02 10.60 5.87
CA GLN A 245 -1.30 9.24 6.31
C GLN A 245 -2.42 9.24 7.36
N ALA A 246 -3.40 8.37 7.15
CA ALA A 246 -4.48 8.13 8.11
C ALA A 246 -3.90 7.67 9.46
N ASN A 247 -4.55 8.05 10.56
CA ASN A 247 -4.14 7.83 11.96
C ASN A 247 -2.84 8.56 12.39
N THR A 248 -2.18 9.27 11.49
CA THR A 248 -0.98 10.04 11.82
C THR A 248 -1.21 11.53 11.58
N ASP A 249 -1.60 11.93 10.38
CA ASP A 249 -1.84 13.32 10.03
C ASP A 249 -3.31 13.73 10.15
N PHE A 250 -4.21 12.78 10.03
CA PHE A 250 -5.65 12.96 10.29
C PHE A 250 -6.24 11.72 10.95
N MET A 251 -7.27 11.93 11.76
CA MET A 251 -8.03 10.85 12.38
C MET A 251 -9.21 10.49 11.47
N PRO A 252 -9.35 9.22 11.06
CA PRO A 252 -10.53 8.75 10.37
C PRO A 252 -11.82 9.00 11.16
N ALA A 253 -12.92 9.29 10.46
CA ALA A 253 -14.19 9.66 11.09
C ALA A 253 -14.71 8.62 12.08
N GLU A 254 -14.50 7.33 11.78
CA GLU A 254 -14.91 6.22 12.65
C GLU A 254 -14.17 6.24 14.01
N ASP A 255 -12.89 6.59 14.01
CA ASP A 255 -12.09 6.66 15.23
C ASP A 255 -12.42 7.90 16.07
N VAL A 256 -12.78 9.00 15.42
CA VAL A 256 -13.20 10.24 16.10
C VAL A 256 -14.52 10.07 16.81
N ALA A 257 -15.48 9.37 16.23
CA ALA A 257 -16.81 9.16 16.80
C ALA A 257 -16.78 8.41 18.14
N VAL A 258 -15.79 7.56 18.36
CA VAL A 258 -15.63 6.75 19.59
C VAL A 258 -14.88 7.50 20.69
N SER A 259 -13.93 8.39 20.34
CA SER A 259 -12.98 8.94 21.31
C SER A 259 -13.25 10.38 21.75
N TYR A 260 -13.94 11.21 20.95
CA TYR A 260 -13.91 12.66 21.10
C TYR A 260 -15.27 13.38 20.93
N THR A 261 -16.38 12.76 21.26
CA THR A 261 -17.71 13.38 21.22
C THR A 261 -17.83 14.68 22.06
N HIS A 262 -16.83 15.00 22.86
CA HIS A 262 -16.77 16.17 23.74
C HIS A 262 -15.56 17.10 23.49
N LEU A 263 -14.65 16.75 22.58
CA LEU A 263 -13.58 17.64 22.19
C LEU A 263 -13.98 18.43 20.94
N THR A 264 -14.54 19.60 21.16
CA THR A 264 -14.65 20.59 20.07
C THR A 264 -13.27 20.88 19.53
N LEU A 265 -13.08 20.69 18.22
CA LEU A 265 -11.89 21.09 17.46
C LEU A 265 -11.94 22.56 17.03
N PRO A 266 -11.71 23.57 17.91
CA PRO A 266 -11.57 24.95 17.46
C PRO A 266 -10.13 25.38 17.24
N THR A 267 -9.14 24.50 17.47
CA THR A 267 -7.76 24.97 17.67
C THR A 267 -6.78 24.60 16.55
N ILE A 268 -7.14 23.73 15.63
CA ILE A 268 -6.22 23.28 14.56
C ILE A 268 -6.44 23.99 13.22
N LEU A 269 -7.53 24.76 13.07
CA LEU A 269 -7.82 25.51 11.84
C LEU A 269 -7.53 27.01 11.95
N ARG A 270 -6.50 27.41 12.71
CA ARG A 270 -5.99 28.79 12.71
C ARG A 270 -4.47 28.77 12.56
N VAL A 271 -4.02 28.43 11.40
CA VAL A 271 -2.73 28.91 10.88
C VAL A 271 -2.95 29.42 9.48
#